data_b2ecf2540ce240cd389c19a4a477eb3d
#
_entry.id   b2ecf2540ce240cd389c19a4a477eb3d
#
_cell.length_a   1.000
_cell.length_b   1.000
_cell.length_c   1.000
_cell.angle_alpha   90.00
_cell.angle_beta   90.00
_cell.angle_gamma   90.00
#
_symmetry.space_group_name_H-M   'P 1'
#
loop_
_entity.id
_entity.type
_entity.pdbx_description
1 polymer ?
#
loop_
_entity_poly.entity_id
_entity_poly.type
_entity_poly.pdbx_seq_one_letter_code
_entity_poly.pdbx_strand_id
1 'polypeptide(L)'
;MTTGTTASGTFYSYIKKDQEIPIVFVHGVGLTHEIWKPQLDFFNNYSTLAYDILGHGKSSLDKEIISFDDFSDQLIDLINHLNIKKIHLVGFSIGSLIARNFAINHSSCLQSLTLLCS
;
A
#
# COMPACT_ATOMS: atom_id res chain seq x y z
N MET A 1 8.07 0.47 -14.73
CA MET A 1 7.98 0.74 -13.28
C MET A 1 8.08 2.23 -13.05
N THR A 2 7.19 2.76 -12.24
CA THR A 2 7.20 4.18 -11.89
C THR A 2 7.39 4.31 -10.39
N THR A 3 8.38 5.07 -9.96
CA THR A 3 8.50 5.46 -8.56
C THR A 3 8.17 6.93 -8.42
N GLY A 4 7.69 7.32 -7.26
CA GLY A 4 7.37 8.72 -7.00
C GLY A 4 7.02 8.96 -5.55
N THR A 5 6.76 10.22 -5.25
CA THR A 5 6.33 10.64 -3.92
C THR A 5 5.10 11.52 -4.08
N THR A 6 4.04 11.22 -3.34
CA THR A 6 2.82 12.02 -3.37
C THR A 6 3.05 13.39 -2.72
N ALA A 7 2.11 14.31 -2.91
CA ALA A 7 2.16 15.63 -2.27
C ALA A 7 2.20 15.53 -0.74
N SER A 8 1.57 14.50 -0.17
CA SER A 8 1.58 14.25 1.28
C SER A 8 2.83 13.51 1.77
N GLY A 9 3.76 13.16 0.87
CA GLY A 9 5.05 12.58 1.24
C GLY A 9 5.12 11.06 1.24
N THR A 10 4.19 10.36 0.60
CA THR A 10 4.24 8.89 0.49
C THR A 10 5.08 8.47 -0.70
N PHE A 11 6.12 7.68 -0.44
CA PHE A 11 6.94 7.09 -1.49
C PHE A 11 6.34 5.76 -1.96
N TYR A 12 6.31 5.55 -3.27
CA TYR A 12 5.71 4.36 -3.86
C TYR A 12 6.47 3.86 -5.09
N SER A 13 6.26 2.58 -5.40
CA SER A 13 6.71 1.93 -6.64
C SER A 13 5.48 1.30 -7.29
N TYR A 14 5.15 1.73 -8.49
CA TYR A 14 3.94 1.29 -9.21
C TYR A 14 4.31 0.73 -10.57
N ILE A 15 3.84 -0.49 -10.84
CA ILE A 15 3.93 -1.13 -12.16
C ILE A 15 2.51 -1.26 -12.68
N LYS A 16 2.17 -0.46 -13.68
CA LYS A 16 0.83 -0.47 -14.26
C LYS A 16 0.80 -1.36 -15.50
N LYS A 17 -0.15 -2.28 -15.52
CA LYS A 17 -0.50 -3.08 -16.70
C LYS A 17 -1.91 -2.71 -17.13
N ASP A 18 -2.28 -3.06 -18.36
CA ASP A 18 -3.56 -2.65 -18.93
C ASP A 18 -4.74 -3.20 -18.10
N GLN A 19 -5.60 -2.30 -17.66
CA GLN A 19 -6.92 -2.54 -17.06
C GLN A 19 -7.00 -3.57 -15.93
N GLU A 20 -5.88 -4.05 -15.40
CA GLU A 20 -5.92 -4.97 -14.28
C GLU A 20 -6.08 -4.21 -12.97
N ILE A 21 -6.83 -4.81 -12.05
CA ILE A 21 -6.94 -4.31 -10.69
C ILE A 21 -5.59 -4.52 -10.01
N PRO A 22 -4.92 -3.48 -9.51
CA PRO A 22 -3.59 -3.64 -8.93
C PRO A 22 -3.58 -4.48 -7.66
N ILE A 23 -2.48 -5.19 -7.45
CA ILE A 23 -2.16 -5.82 -6.18
C ILE A 23 -1.35 -4.81 -5.37
N VAL A 24 -1.83 -4.45 -4.19
CA VAL A 24 -1.18 -3.47 -3.31
C VAL A 24 -0.60 -4.19 -2.11
N PHE A 25 0.68 -3.94 -1.84
CA PHE A 25 1.44 -4.61 -0.78
C PHE A 25 1.78 -3.65 0.34
N VAL A 26 1.41 -4.01 1.58
CA VAL A 26 1.66 -3.21 2.78
C VAL A 26 2.66 -3.95 3.68
N HIS A 27 3.83 -3.36 3.88
CA HIS A 27 4.91 -3.96 4.67
C HIS A 27 4.69 -3.82 6.18
N GLY A 28 5.57 -4.47 6.97
CA GLY A 28 5.53 -4.42 8.43
C GLY A 28 6.42 -3.33 9.03
N VAL A 29 6.30 -3.16 10.34
CA VAL A 29 7.10 -2.18 11.10
C VAL A 29 8.60 -2.48 10.95
N GLY A 30 9.39 -1.42 10.78
CA GLY A 30 10.83 -1.52 10.63
C GLY A 30 11.30 -1.96 9.25
N LEU A 31 10.36 -2.13 8.32
CA LEU A 31 10.64 -2.55 6.95
C LEU A 31 10.35 -1.42 5.97
N THR A 32 10.47 -1.71 4.68
CA THR A 32 10.12 -0.79 3.60
C THR A 32 9.43 -1.57 2.48
N HIS A 33 8.98 -0.86 1.44
CA HIS A 33 8.41 -1.48 0.25
C HIS A 33 9.34 -2.52 -0.38
N GLU A 34 10.65 -2.44 -0.13
CA GLU A 34 11.65 -3.32 -0.75
C GLU A 34 11.50 -4.79 -0.35
N ILE A 35 10.85 -5.09 0.78
CA ILE A 35 10.62 -6.49 1.17
C ILE A 35 9.75 -7.23 0.16
N TRP A 36 9.01 -6.51 -0.66
CA TRP A 36 8.09 -7.09 -1.63
C TRP A 36 8.74 -7.41 -2.98
N LYS A 37 10.05 -7.19 -3.12
CA LYS A 37 10.72 -7.45 -4.39
C LYS A 37 10.46 -8.86 -4.95
N PRO A 38 10.53 -9.96 -4.16
CA PRO A 38 10.23 -11.29 -4.71
C PRO A 38 8.81 -11.40 -5.25
N GLN A 39 7.82 -10.80 -4.55
CA GLN A 39 6.44 -10.82 -4.97
C GLN A 39 6.22 -9.97 -6.23
N LEU A 40 6.85 -8.80 -6.28
CA LEU A 40 6.77 -7.93 -7.45
C LEU A 40 7.36 -8.61 -8.68
N ASP A 41 8.46 -9.34 -8.52
CA ASP A 41 9.08 -10.09 -9.61
C ASP A 41 8.19 -11.23 -10.07
N PHE A 42 7.56 -11.94 -9.12
CA PHE A 42 6.65 -13.04 -9.44
C PHE A 42 5.41 -12.55 -10.20
N PHE A 43 4.83 -11.43 -9.74
CA PHE A 43 3.61 -10.87 -10.33
C PHE A 43 3.90 -9.82 -11.40
N ASN A 44 5.03 -9.96 -12.12
CA ASN A 44 5.46 -8.94 -13.07
C ASN A 44 4.53 -8.76 -14.30
N ASN A 45 3.57 -9.68 -14.49
CA ASN A 45 2.55 -9.56 -15.53
C ASN A 45 1.29 -8.83 -15.06
N TYR A 46 1.24 -8.46 -13.78
CA TYR A 46 0.09 -7.79 -13.16
C TYR A 46 0.45 -6.38 -12.74
N SER A 47 -0.57 -5.53 -12.57
CA SER A 47 -0.35 -4.23 -11.94
C SER A 47 -0.05 -4.42 -10.47
N THR A 48 1.05 -3.85 -9.99
CA THR A 48 1.49 -3.97 -8.60
C THR A 48 1.87 -2.61 -8.03
N LEU A 49 1.55 -2.41 -6.76
CA LEU A 49 1.88 -1.19 -6.02
C LEU A 49 2.46 -1.58 -4.68
N ALA A 50 3.65 -1.08 -4.39
CA ALA A 50 4.25 -1.19 -3.06
C ALA A 50 4.62 0.21 -2.60
N TYR A 51 4.48 0.49 -1.32
CA TYR A 51 4.76 1.82 -0.79
C TYR A 51 5.35 1.70 0.60
N ASP A 52 5.98 2.79 1.05
CA ASP A 52 6.50 2.89 2.41
C ASP A 52 5.39 3.47 3.30
N ILE A 53 5.03 2.76 4.37
CA ILE A 53 4.03 3.27 5.32
C ILE A 53 4.58 4.50 6.06
N LEU A 54 3.69 5.26 6.68
CA LEU A 54 4.05 6.50 7.39
C LEU A 54 5.26 6.29 8.29
N GLY A 55 6.24 7.19 8.18
CA GLY A 55 7.43 7.20 9.00
C GLY A 55 8.45 6.11 8.68
N HIS A 56 8.25 5.34 7.61
CA HIS A 56 9.15 4.27 7.17
C HIS A 56 9.75 4.60 5.80
N GLY A 57 10.95 4.06 5.55
CA GLY A 57 11.61 4.24 4.27
C GLY A 57 11.70 5.71 3.87
N LYS A 58 11.13 6.03 2.72
CA LYS A 58 11.14 7.39 2.16
C LYS A 58 9.83 8.14 2.37
N SER A 59 8.90 7.58 3.14
CA SER A 59 7.63 8.24 3.44
C SER A 59 7.73 9.13 4.67
N SER A 60 7.12 10.31 4.58
CA SER A 60 7.12 11.31 5.64
C SER A 60 6.21 10.92 6.80
N LEU A 61 6.45 11.53 7.95
CA LEU A 61 5.58 11.43 9.11
C LEU A 61 5.46 12.81 9.74
N ASP A 62 4.27 13.40 9.72
CA ASP A 62 4.02 14.74 10.22
C ASP A 62 3.36 14.76 11.59
N LYS A 63 3.08 13.59 12.18
CA LYS A 63 2.39 13.47 13.45
C LYS A 63 3.23 12.70 14.46
N GLU A 64 3.10 13.07 15.75
CA GLU A 64 3.73 12.33 16.85
C GLU A 64 2.94 11.07 17.19
N ILE A 65 1.62 11.11 17.10
CA ILE A 65 0.72 9.99 17.39
C ILE A 65 0.07 9.53 16.11
N ILE A 66 0.21 8.25 15.82
CA ILE A 66 -0.35 7.65 14.61
C ILE A 66 -1.39 6.61 15.02
N SER A 67 -2.58 6.71 14.43
CA SER A 67 -3.62 5.70 14.54
C SER A 67 -3.65 4.82 13.30
N PHE A 68 -4.36 3.69 13.37
CA PHE A 68 -4.57 2.88 12.17
C PHE A 68 -5.37 3.63 11.11
N ASP A 69 -6.24 4.55 11.51
CA ASP A 69 -6.95 5.40 10.54
C ASP A 69 -5.99 6.27 9.75
N ASP A 70 -4.91 6.76 10.36
CA ASP A 70 -3.89 7.53 9.64
C ASP A 70 -3.21 6.70 8.55
N PHE A 71 -2.92 5.43 8.82
CA PHE A 71 -2.37 4.52 7.81
C PHE A 71 -3.36 4.24 6.69
N SER A 72 -4.64 4.09 7.01
CA SER A 72 -5.69 3.93 6.00
C SER A 72 -5.85 5.18 5.15
N ASP A 73 -5.79 6.36 5.77
CA ASP A 73 -5.86 7.63 5.06
C ASP A 73 -4.67 7.78 4.11
N GLN A 74 -3.48 7.33 4.52
CA GLN A 74 -2.31 7.31 3.64
C GLN A 74 -2.58 6.47 2.39
N LEU A 75 -3.11 5.27 2.56
CA LEU A 75 -3.36 4.38 1.43
C LEU A 75 -4.44 4.92 0.50
N ILE A 76 -5.55 5.44 1.05
CA ILE A 76 -6.60 6.01 0.21
C ILE A 76 -6.09 7.23 -0.57
N ASP A 77 -5.27 8.06 0.05
CA ASP A 77 -4.63 9.19 -0.61
C ASP A 77 -3.74 8.72 -1.76
N LEU A 78 -2.96 7.67 -1.53
CA LEU A 78 -2.05 7.12 -2.55
C LEU A 78 -2.82 6.57 -3.75
N ILE A 79 -3.83 5.75 -3.53
CA ILE A 79 -4.57 5.17 -4.66
C ILE A 79 -5.37 6.23 -5.41
N ASN A 80 -5.86 7.28 -4.72
CA ASN A 80 -6.50 8.41 -5.38
C ASN A 80 -5.50 9.19 -6.23
N HIS A 81 -4.29 9.40 -5.73
CA HIS A 81 -3.22 10.04 -6.48
C HIS A 81 -2.91 9.30 -7.79
N LEU A 82 -2.97 7.98 -7.75
CA LEU A 82 -2.69 7.13 -8.90
C LEU A 82 -3.93 6.80 -9.75
N ASN A 83 -5.09 7.38 -9.41
CA ASN A 83 -6.36 7.15 -10.10
C ASN A 83 -6.79 5.68 -10.08
N ILE A 84 -6.50 5.00 -8.98
CA ILE A 84 -6.88 3.60 -8.78
C ILE A 84 -8.19 3.56 -7.97
N LYS A 85 -9.17 2.75 -8.43
CA LYS A 85 -10.49 2.65 -7.78
C LYS A 85 -10.68 1.36 -7.01
N LYS A 86 -10.10 0.26 -7.48
CA LYS A 86 -10.20 -1.06 -6.85
C LYS A 86 -8.82 -1.64 -6.69
N ILE A 87 -8.61 -2.40 -5.61
CA ILE A 87 -7.32 -3.04 -5.33
C ILE A 87 -7.51 -4.44 -4.76
N HIS A 88 -6.50 -5.29 -4.99
CA HIS A 88 -6.27 -6.51 -4.20
C HIS A 88 -5.27 -6.11 -3.13
N LEU A 89 -5.66 -6.13 -1.87
CA LEU A 89 -4.81 -5.63 -0.79
C LEU A 89 -4.16 -6.77 -0.03
N VAL A 90 -2.82 -6.71 0.10
CA VAL A 90 -2.01 -7.71 0.81
C VAL A 90 -1.26 -6.99 1.94
N GLY A 91 -1.47 -7.42 3.19
CA GLY A 91 -0.78 -6.85 4.34
C GLY A 91 0.02 -7.88 5.09
N PHE A 92 1.24 -7.50 5.52
CA PHE A 92 2.16 -8.36 6.26
C PHE A 92 2.43 -7.81 7.66
N SER A 93 2.25 -8.64 8.70
CA SER A 93 2.50 -8.27 10.10
C SER A 93 1.62 -7.07 10.49
N ILE A 94 2.18 -5.93 10.94
CA ILE A 94 1.37 -4.73 11.22
C ILE A 94 0.67 -4.22 9.95
N GLY A 95 1.25 -4.48 8.78
CA GLY A 95 0.59 -4.18 7.51
C GLY A 95 -0.73 -4.91 7.36
N SER A 96 -0.90 -6.10 7.99
CA SER A 96 -2.17 -6.80 7.99
C SER A 96 -3.23 -6.07 8.82
N LEU A 97 -2.81 -5.44 9.92
CA LEU A 97 -3.73 -4.63 10.74
C LEU A 97 -4.12 -3.35 10.00
N ILE A 98 -3.18 -2.73 9.30
CA ILE A 98 -3.47 -1.58 8.44
C ILE A 98 -4.46 -1.98 7.35
N ALA A 99 -4.23 -3.12 6.70
CA ALA A 99 -5.12 -3.62 5.66
C ALA A 99 -6.52 -3.91 6.17
N ARG A 100 -6.64 -4.47 7.37
CA ARG A 100 -7.95 -4.70 8.01
C ARG A 100 -8.68 -3.40 8.30
N ASN A 101 -7.96 -2.42 8.84
CA ASN A 101 -8.55 -1.10 9.11
C ASN A 101 -9.01 -0.45 7.80
N PHE A 102 -8.20 -0.54 6.75
CA PHE A 102 -8.57 -0.04 5.43
C PHE A 102 -9.83 -0.74 4.90
N ALA A 103 -9.93 -2.06 5.09
CA ALA A 103 -11.08 -2.83 4.65
C ALA A 103 -12.37 -2.39 5.36
N ILE A 104 -12.27 -2.05 6.64
CA ILE A 104 -13.43 -1.56 7.41
C ILE A 104 -13.87 -0.19 6.91
N ASN A 105 -12.92 0.71 6.67
CA ASN A 105 -13.21 2.11 6.33
C ASN A 105 -13.47 2.33 4.84
N HIS A 106 -12.91 1.49 3.98
CA HIS A 106 -12.92 1.69 2.52
C HIS A 106 -13.24 0.40 1.77
N SER A 107 -14.21 -0.37 2.23
CA SER A 107 -14.55 -1.69 1.66
C SER A 107 -14.90 -1.62 0.18
N SER A 108 -15.46 -0.48 -0.29
CA SER A 108 -15.82 -0.31 -1.69
C SER A 108 -14.59 -0.28 -2.62
N CYS A 109 -13.40 -0.03 -2.09
CA CYS A 109 -12.16 -0.04 -2.86
C CYS A 109 -11.54 -1.43 -3.00
N LEU A 110 -12.03 -2.44 -2.27
CA LEU A 110 -11.41 -3.76 -2.23
C LEU A 110 -12.03 -4.71 -3.23
N GLN A 111 -11.19 -5.37 -4.00
CA GLN A 111 -11.52 -6.57 -4.77
C GLN A 111 -11.22 -7.82 -3.94
N SER A 112 -10.14 -7.81 -3.17
CA SER A 112 -9.79 -8.90 -2.26
C SER A 112 -8.88 -8.39 -1.15
N LEU A 113 -8.77 -9.17 -0.08
CA LEU A 113 -7.93 -8.86 1.09
C LEU A 113 -7.17 -10.13 1.49
N THR A 114 -5.85 -10.01 1.61
CA THR A 114 -4.97 -11.09 2.05
C THR A 114 -4.17 -10.62 3.25
N LEU A 115 -4.26 -11.35 4.35
CA LEU A 115 -3.59 -11.02 5.60
C LEU A 115 -2.52 -12.07 5.90
N LEU A 116 -1.26 -11.63 6.00
CA LEU A 116 -0.12 -12.50 6.26
C LEU A 116 0.44 -12.18 7.65
N CYS A 117 0.59 -13.21 8.49
CA CYS A 117 1.16 -13.08 9.84
C CYS A 117 0.44 -12.01 10.68
N SER A 118 -0.86 -12.00 10.59
CA SER A 118 -1.67 -11.04 11.37
C SER A 118 -1.84 -11.44 12.82
#